data_3a78e14e8c12b78e09b088ad834d7aea
#
_entry.id   3a78e14e8c12b78e09b088ad834d7aea
#
_cell.length_a   1.000
_cell.length_b   1.000
_cell.length_c   1.000
_cell.angle_alpha   90.00
_cell.angle_beta   90.00
_cell.angle_gamma   90.00
#
_symmetry.space_group_name_H-M   'P 1'
#
loop_
_entity.id
_entity.type
_entity.pdbx_description
1 polymer ?
#
loop_
_entity_poly.entity_id
_entity_poly.type
_entity_poly.pdbx_seq_one_letter_code
_entity_poly.pdbx_strand_id
1 'polypeptide(L)'
;MRFGTPLARNAMRVMLLGSGELGKEVLIALQRLGIETIAVDRYPNAPGHQVAHRAHVIDMSDPAQVRKLVEQERPHLIVPEIEAIATEELERIEHEGLAEVIPTARAARLTMNREGIRRLAAEELGLPTSPYAFADSLAGLQAAIDNGIGYP
;
A
#
# COMPACT_ATOMS: atom_id res chain seq x y z
N MET A 1 0.91 24.03 -3.56
CA MET A 1 1.98 23.10 -3.23
C MET A 1 3.25 23.58 -3.95
N ARG A 2 4.38 23.71 -3.28
CA ARG A 2 5.65 24.08 -3.92
C ARG A 2 6.51 22.82 -4.02
N PHE A 3 6.87 22.44 -5.22
CA PHE A 3 7.83 21.36 -5.46
C PHE A 3 9.23 21.97 -5.38
N GLY A 4 10.03 21.49 -4.44
CA GLY A 4 11.47 21.84 -4.39
C GLY A 4 12.25 20.98 -5.40
N THR A 5 13.53 21.30 -5.56
CA THR A 5 14.44 20.44 -6.33
C THR A 5 14.73 19.16 -5.54
N PRO A 6 14.66 17.96 -6.15
CA PRO A 6 15.06 16.73 -5.49
C PRO A 6 16.41 16.84 -4.78
N LEU A 7 16.53 16.21 -3.62
CA LEU A 7 17.70 16.25 -2.71
C LEU A 7 17.93 17.60 -2.02
N ALA A 8 17.13 18.63 -2.30
CA ALA A 8 17.18 19.89 -1.55
C ALA A 8 16.33 19.80 -0.27
N ARG A 9 16.58 20.69 0.69
CA ARG A 9 15.86 20.71 1.99
C ARG A 9 14.34 20.88 1.85
N ASN A 10 13.90 21.52 0.77
CA ASN A 10 12.50 21.79 0.46
C ASN A 10 11.93 20.85 -0.60
N ALA A 11 12.62 19.75 -0.91
CA ALA A 11 12.11 18.77 -1.86
C ALA A 11 10.79 18.12 -1.38
N MET A 12 9.84 17.96 -2.29
CA MET A 12 8.68 17.11 -2.07
C MET A 12 9.13 15.65 -2.16
N ARG A 13 8.96 14.88 -1.08
CA ARG A 13 9.39 13.49 -0.99
C ARG A 13 8.20 12.55 -1.03
N VAL A 14 8.26 11.55 -1.90
CA VAL A 14 7.28 10.46 -2.00
C VAL A 14 7.99 9.14 -1.76
N MET A 15 7.46 8.36 -0.82
CA MET A 15 7.90 7.00 -0.51
C MET A 15 6.92 6.01 -1.15
N LEU A 16 7.44 5.10 -1.96
CA LEU A 16 6.68 4.03 -2.60
C LEU A 16 6.98 2.71 -1.87
N LEU A 17 5.94 2.10 -1.31
CA LEU A 17 6.00 0.80 -0.66
C LEU A 17 5.58 -0.30 -1.64
N GLY A 18 6.56 -1.03 -2.14
CA GLY A 18 6.49 -1.88 -3.31
C GLY A 18 7.11 -1.17 -4.52
N SER A 19 8.26 -1.63 -4.97
CA SER A 19 9.03 -1.00 -6.05
C SER A 19 9.43 -2.00 -7.12
N GLY A 20 8.48 -2.88 -7.48
CA GLY A 20 8.59 -3.79 -8.61
C GLY A 20 8.53 -3.06 -9.96
N GLU A 21 8.12 -3.76 -11.01
CA GLU A 21 8.10 -3.20 -12.37
C GLU A 21 7.13 -2.02 -12.50
N LEU A 22 5.91 -2.16 -11.98
CA LEU A 22 4.94 -1.05 -11.97
C LEU A 22 5.43 0.08 -11.07
N GLY A 23 5.96 -0.23 -9.90
CA GLY A 23 6.54 0.76 -8.98
C GLY A 23 7.65 1.57 -9.63
N LYS A 24 8.49 0.96 -10.47
CA LYS A 24 9.52 1.67 -11.25
C LYS A 24 8.92 2.73 -12.16
N GLU A 25 7.84 2.42 -12.88
CA GLU A 25 7.17 3.38 -13.77
C GLU A 25 6.54 4.54 -12.97
N VAL A 26 5.96 4.25 -11.81
CA VAL A 26 5.45 5.29 -10.90
C VAL A 26 6.57 6.22 -10.45
N LEU A 27 7.71 5.68 -10.03
CA LEU A 27 8.87 6.47 -9.61
C LEU A 27 9.41 7.35 -10.74
N ILE A 28 9.50 6.83 -11.97
CA ILE A 28 9.91 7.61 -13.15
C ILE A 28 8.92 8.75 -13.42
N ALA A 29 7.61 8.48 -13.34
CA ALA A 29 6.59 9.51 -13.51
C ALA A 29 6.69 10.61 -12.45
N LEU A 30 6.91 10.26 -11.18
CA LEU A 30 7.12 11.21 -10.09
C LEU A 30 8.36 12.07 -10.32
N GLN A 31 9.46 11.48 -10.78
CA GLN A 31 10.69 12.24 -11.10
C GLN A 31 10.49 13.23 -12.23
N ARG A 32 9.70 12.89 -13.25
CA ARG A 32 9.33 13.85 -14.33
C ARG A 32 8.59 15.08 -13.79
N LEU A 33 7.91 14.94 -12.65
CA LEU A 33 7.25 16.04 -11.95
C LEU A 33 8.17 16.79 -10.99
N GLY A 34 9.45 16.43 -10.90
CA GLY A 34 10.41 17.06 -9.99
C GLY A 34 10.29 16.58 -8.53
N ILE A 35 9.72 15.41 -8.30
CA ILE A 35 9.53 14.84 -6.97
C ILE A 35 10.74 13.99 -6.58
N GLU A 36 11.18 14.11 -5.35
CA GLU A 36 12.19 13.23 -4.76
C GLU A 36 11.55 11.90 -4.38
N THR A 37 12.09 10.81 -4.91
CA THR A 37 11.52 9.48 -4.78
C THR A 37 12.33 8.58 -3.85
N ILE A 38 11.61 7.83 -3.00
CA ILE A 38 12.16 6.85 -2.07
C ILE A 38 11.49 5.51 -2.40
N ALA A 39 12.27 4.57 -2.91
CA ALA A 39 11.81 3.23 -3.26
C ALA A 39 12.02 2.27 -2.10
N VAL A 40 10.99 1.53 -1.72
CA VAL A 40 11.06 0.52 -0.65
C VAL A 40 10.60 -0.82 -1.18
N ASP A 41 11.36 -1.86 -0.93
CA ASP A 41 10.99 -3.23 -1.26
C ASP A 41 11.58 -4.22 -0.25
N ARG A 42 11.12 -5.49 -0.29
CA ARG A 42 11.59 -6.56 0.59
C ARG A 42 12.91 -7.21 0.14
N TYR A 43 13.40 -6.91 -1.07
CA TYR A 43 14.62 -7.49 -1.62
C TYR A 43 15.50 -6.41 -2.27
N PRO A 44 16.82 -6.62 -2.30
CA PRO A 44 17.74 -5.67 -2.90
C PRO A 44 17.62 -5.65 -4.43
N ASN A 45 17.96 -4.50 -5.01
CA ASN A 45 17.95 -4.29 -6.46
C ASN A 45 16.57 -4.49 -7.12
N ALA A 46 15.49 -4.27 -6.39
CA ALA A 46 14.15 -4.21 -6.99
C ALA A 46 14.15 -3.21 -8.17
N PRO A 47 13.31 -3.41 -9.19
CA PRO A 47 13.28 -2.54 -10.38
C PRO A 47 13.24 -1.05 -10.07
N GLY A 48 12.44 -0.62 -9.09
CA GLY A 48 12.34 0.76 -8.67
C GLY A 48 13.59 1.31 -7.98
N HIS A 49 14.38 0.45 -7.30
CA HIS A 49 15.64 0.85 -6.68
C HIS A 49 16.66 1.40 -7.69
N GLN A 50 16.55 0.96 -8.96
CA GLN A 50 17.47 1.37 -10.03
C GLN A 50 17.26 2.82 -10.48
N VAL A 51 16.11 3.40 -10.20
CA VAL A 51 15.74 4.75 -10.67
C VAL A 51 15.45 5.74 -9.56
N ALA A 52 15.13 5.27 -8.35
CA ALA A 52 14.82 6.16 -7.24
C ALA A 52 16.02 6.98 -6.76
N HIS A 53 15.77 8.14 -6.14
CA HIS A 53 16.80 8.94 -5.49
C HIS A 53 17.37 8.25 -4.24
N ARG A 54 16.53 7.50 -3.52
CA ARG A 54 16.93 6.64 -2.39
C ARG A 54 16.19 5.31 -2.46
N ALA A 55 16.85 4.26 -1.96
CA ALA A 55 16.28 2.91 -1.96
C ALA A 55 16.52 2.23 -0.61
N HIS A 56 15.51 1.50 -0.13
CA HIS A 56 15.57 0.77 1.13
C HIS A 56 15.03 -0.64 0.98
N VAL A 57 15.64 -1.56 1.72
CA VAL A 57 15.19 -2.95 1.81
C VAL A 57 14.73 -3.19 3.24
N ILE A 58 13.43 -3.42 3.41
CA ILE A 58 12.81 -3.75 4.70
C ILE A 58 11.72 -4.80 4.54
N ASP A 59 11.34 -5.43 5.63
CA ASP A 59 10.05 -6.13 5.68
C ASP A 59 8.93 -5.11 5.90
N MET A 60 8.19 -4.81 4.84
CA MET A 60 7.09 -3.85 4.88
C MET A 60 5.86 -4.36 5.65
N SER A 61 5.79 -5.65 5.97
CA SER A 61 4.76 -6.23 6.85
C SER A 61 5.08 -6.03 8.34
N ASP A 62 6.32 -5.65 8.67
CA ASP A 62 6.75 -5.32 10.02
C ASP A 62 6.47 -3.83 10.33
N PRO A 63 5.51 -3.52 11.23
CA PRO A 63 5.15 -2.16 11.56
C PRO A 63 6.31 -1.33 12.13
N ALA A 64 7.23 -1.96 12.87
CA ALA A 64 8.36 -1.26 13.48
C ALA A 64 9.38 -0.80 12.42
N GLN A 65 9.62 -1.63 11.40
CA GLN A 65 10.51 -1.27 10.30
C GLN A 65 9.92 -0.15 9.44
N VAL A 66 8.61 -0.22 9.15
CA VAL A 66 7.90 0.84 8.41
C VAL A 66 7.97 2.16 9.18
N ARG A 67 7.63 2.16 10.46
CA ARG A 67 7.69 3.35 11.33
C ARG A 67 9.09 3.98 11.33
N LYS A 68 10.09 3.18 11.63
CA LYS A 68 11.48 3.63 11.67
C LYS A 68 11.91 4.30 10.37
N LEU A 69 11.55 3.70 9.24
CA LEU A 69 11.91 4.24 7.93
C LEU A 69 11.19 5.57 7.64
N VAL A 70 9.91 5.67 7.97
CA VAL A 70 9.14 6.92 7.80
C VAL A 70 9.72 8.05 8.65
N GLU A 71 10.08 7.78 9.91
CA GLU A 71 10.73 8.76 10.79
C GLU A 71 12.11 9.20 10.29
N GLN A 72 12.87 8.28 9.72
CA GLN A 72 14.18 8.56 9.12
C GLN A 72 14.07 9.43 7.87
N GLU A 73 13.23 9.04 6.93
CA GLU A 73 13.12 9.64 5.59
C GLU A 73 12.20 10.86 5.55
N ARG A 74 11.22 10.92 6.46
CA ARG A 74 10.23 11.99 6.56
C ARG A 74 9.58 12.30 5.22
N PRO A 75 8.96 11.31 4.55
CA PRO A 75 8.25 11.54 3.32
C PRO A 75 7.06 12.47 3.57
N HIS A 76 6.64 13.20 2.56
CA HIS A 76 5.37 13.94 2.60
C HIS A 76 4.19 13.03 2.25
N LEU A 77 4.43 12.13 1.27
CA LEU A 77 3.44 11.18 0.81
C LEU A 77 4.01 9.76 0.87
N ILE A 78 3.16 8.80 1.23
CA ILE A 78 3.42 7.37 1.16
C ILE A 78 2.42 6.76 0.19
N VAL A 79 2.90 5.97 -0.76
CA VAL A 79 2.08 5.26 -1.75
C VAL A 79 2.27 3.76 -1.55
N PRO A 80 1.28 3.06 -0.96
CA PRO A 80 1.29 1.60 -0.89
C PRO A 80 0.94 1.02 -2.28
N GLU A 81 1.78 0.13 -2.81
CA GLU A 81 1.61 -0.46 -4.15
C GLU A 81 1.33 -1.96 -4.07
N ILE A 82 1.83 -2.64 -3.04
CA ILE A 82 1.63 -4.07 -2.83
C ILE A 82 0.77 -4.36 -1.59
N GLU A 83 0.26 -5.60 -1.48
CA GLU A 83 -0.62 -6.03 -0.38
C GLU A 83 0.13 -6.38 0.92
N ALA A 84 1.41 -6.77 0.84
CA ALA A 84 2.20 -7.19 1.99
C ALA A 84 2.79 -5.98 2.74
N ILE A 85 1.92 -5.19 3.36
CA ILE A 85 2.28 -3.97 4.09
C ILE A 85 1.54 -3.92 5.43
N ALA A 86 2.19 -3.38 6.46
CA ALA A 86 1.60 -3.10 7.77
C ALA A 86 0.60 -1.92 7.68
N THR A 87 -0.57 -2.16 7.10
CA THR A 87 -1.58 -1.11 6.84
C THR A 87 -2.09 -0.43 8.10
N GLU A 88 -2.16 -1.15 9.23
CA GLU A 88 -2.52 -0.55 10.52
C GLU A 88 -1.48 0.47 10.99
N GLU A 89 -0.22 0.26 10.67
CA GLU A 89 0.82 1.22 10.98
C GLU A 89 0.74 2.45 10.07
N LEU A 90 0.36 2.27 8.80
CA LEU A 90 0.10 3.40 7.91
C LEU A 90 -1.07 4.26 8.42
N GLU A 91 -2.14 3.66 8.97
CA GLU A 91 -3.24 4.40 9.60
C GLU A 91 -2.74 5.25 10.79
N ARG A 92 -1.83 4.73 11.62
CA ARG A 92 -1.22 5.48 12.72
C ARG A 92 -0.36 6.63 12.23
N ILE A 93 0.49 6.37 11.24
CA ILE A 93 1.36 7.38 10.60
C ILE A 93 0.52 8.53 10.04
N GLU A 94 -0.57 8.22 9.33
CA GLU A 94 -1.50 9.21 8.77
C GLU A 94 -2.21 10.00 9.87
N HIS A 95 -2.72 9.32 10.90
CA HIS A 95 -3.41 9.95 12.03
C HIS A 95 -2.48 10.88 12.85
N GLU A 96 -1.23 10.51 13.02
CA GLU A 96 -0.19 11.30 13.70
C GLU A 96 0.34 12.47 12.82
N GLY A 97 -0.04 12.53 11.55
CA GLY A 97 0.40 13.56 10.61
C GLY A 97 1.88 13.46 10.23
N LEU A 98 2.48 12.28 10.34
CA LEU A 98 3.87 12.05 9.94
C LEU A 98 4.03 12.04 8.42
N ALA A 99 3.04 11.52 7.71
CA ALA A 99 2.94 11.54 6.25
C ALA A 99 1.49 11.35 5.83
N GLU A 100 1.12 11.85 4.65
CA GLU A 100 -0.15 11.53 4.01
C GLU A 100 -0.02 10.20 3.25
N VAL A 101 -1.03 9.33 3.32
CA VAL A 101 -1.04 8.03 2.62
C VAL A 101 -2.02 8.10 1.44
N ILE A 102 -1.59 7.73 0.24
CA ILE A 102 -2.38 7.80 -0.99
C ILE A 102 -2.36 6.44 -1.73
N PRO A 103 -3.53 5.78 -1.89
CA PRO A 103 -4.82 6.11 -1.32
C PRO A 103 -4.77 6.11 0.21
N THR A 104 -5.79 6.67 0.90
CA THR A 104 -5.76 6.73 2.36
C THR A 104 -5.45 5.37 2.97
N ALA A 105 -4.78 5.33 4.13
CA ALA A 105 -4.38 4.09 4.77
C ALA A 105 -5.58 3.16 5.01
N ARG A 106 -6.75 3.72 5.37
CA ARG A 106 -8.01 2.98 5.49
C ARG A 106 -8.44 2.36 4.14
N ALA A 107 -8.35 3.09 3.04
CA ALA A 107 -8.71 2.57 1.72
C ALA A 107 -7.76 1.43 1.31
N ALA A 108 -6.45 1.61 1.51
CA ALA A 108 -5.46 0.57 1.28
C ALA A 108 -5.76 -0.70 2.09
N ARG A 109 -6.01 -0.57 3.39
CA ARG A 109 -6.37 -1.68 4.28
C ARG A 109 -7.61 -2.43 3.82
N LEU A 110 -8.68 -1.72 3.46
CA LEU A 110 -9.93 -2.33 3.01
C LEU A 110 -9.76 -3.07 1.68
N THR A 111 -9.06 -2.47 0.71
CA THR A 111 -8.87 -3.10 -0.60
C THR A 111 -7.93 -4.31 -0.55
N MET A 112 -6.99 -4.32 0.38
CA MET A 112 -6.07 -5.44 0.62
C MET A 112 -6.73 -6.59 1.40
N ASN A 113 -7.84 -6.34 2.08
CA ASN A 113 -8.63 -7.34 2.79
C ASN A 113 -9.83 -7.77 1.93
N ARG A 114 -9.74 -8.96 1.33
CA ARG A 114 -10.79 -9.49 0.43
C ARG A 114 -12.16 -9.64 1.11
N GLU A 115 -12.19 -10.01 2.38
CA GLU A 115 -13.41 -10.06 3.17
C GLU A 115 -13.92 -8.66 3.48
N GLY A 116 -13.04 -7.78 3.97
CA GLY A 116 -13.40 -6.42 4.35
C GLY A 116 -14.02 -5.62 3.20
N ILE A 117 -13.40 -5.66 2.02
CA ILE A 117 -13.95 -4.95 0.84
C ILE A 117 -15.28 -5.53 0.36
N ARG A 118 -15.48 -6.87 0.46
CA ARG A 118 -16.74 -7.51 0.11
C ARG A 118 -17.86 -7.10 1.06
N ARG A 119 -17.62 -7.15 2.35
CA ARG A 119 -18.59 -6.73 3.36
C ARG A 119 -18.93 -5.25 3.22
N LEU A 120 -17.93 -4.39 3.07
CA LEU A 120 -18.16 -2.96 2.83
C LEU A 120 -19.05 -2.75 1.61
N ALA A 121 -18.73 -3.36 0.48
CA ALA A 121 -19.49 -3.16 -0.76
C ALA A 121 -20.92 -3.69 -0.66
N ALA A 122 -21.12 -4.93 -0.21
CA ALA A 122 -22.41 -5.59 -0.21
C ALA A 122 -23.27 -5.23 0.99
N GLU A 123 -22.70 -5.21 2.21
CA GLU A 123 -23.48 -5.13 3.45
C GLU A 123 -23.63 -3.69 3.94
N GLU A 124 -22.64 -2.82 3.75
CA GLU A 124 -22.70 -1.42 4.20
C GLU A 124 -23.16 -0.46 3.10
N LEU A 125 -22.64 -0.62 1.87
CA LEU A 125 -22.93 0.29 0.77
C LEU A 125 -24.07 -0.20 -0.15
N GLY A 126 -24.52 -1.45 0.01
CA GLY A 126 -25.58 -2.02 -0.82
C GLY A 126 -25.25 -2.11 -2.31
N LEU A 127 -23.96 -2.20 -2.66
CA LEU A 127 -23.53 -2.30 -4.05
C LEU A 127 -23.73 -3.71 -4.59
N PRO A 128 -24.03 -3.87 -5.88
CA PRO A 128 -24.13 -5.18 -6.51
C PRO A 128 -22.78 -5.91 -6.44
N THR A 129 -22.78 -7.13 -5.90
CA THR A 129 -21.59 -8.00 -5.86
C THR A 129 -21.95 -9.39 -6.37
N SER A 130 -20.95 -10.16 -6.82
CA SER A 130 -21.14 -11.59 -7.02
C SER A 130 -21.51 -12.25 -5.69
N PRO A 131 -22.27 -13.36 -5.69
CA PRO A 131 -22.47 -14.18 -4.50
C PRO A 131 -21.12 -14.57 -3.87
N TYR A 132 -21.03 -14.53 -2.55
CA TYR A 132 -19.81 -14.87 -1.84
C TYR A 132 -20.11 -15.54 -0.50
N ALA A 133 -19.17 -16.32 -0.02
CA ALA A 133 -19.12 -16.81 1.35
C ALA A 133 -17.66 -16.81 1.83
N PHE A 134 -17.50 -16.75 3.15
CA PHE A 134 -16.20 -16.89 3.79
C PHE A 134 -16.19 -18.20 4.57
N ALA A 135 -15.09 -18.93 4.48
CA ALA A 135 -14.89 -20.18 5.18
C ALA A 135 -13.46 -20.25 5.72
N ASP A 136 -13.32 -20.65 6.96
CA ASP A 136 -12.06 -20.87 7.67
C ASP A 136 -11.71 -22.35 7.84
N SER A 137 -12.57 -23.23 7.34
CA SER A 137 -12.42 -24.67 7.44
C SER A 137 -12.93 -25.38 6.19
N LEU A 138 -12.47 -26.62 5.97
CA LEU A 138 -12.96 -27.46 4.88
C LEU A 138 -14.46 -27.72 4.98
N ALA A 139 -14.97 -27.95 6.18
CA ALA A 139 -16.40 -28.14 6.41
C ALA A 139 -17.22 -26.88 6.08
N GLY A 140 -16.71 -25.70 6.47
CA GLY A 140 -17.33 -24.42 6.12
C GLY A 140 -17.33 -24.16 4.61
N LEU A 141 -16.24 -24.49 3.93
CA LEU A 141 -16.15 -24.39 2.48
C LEU A 141 -17.18 -25.32 1.78
N GLN A 142 -17.27 -26.58 2.21
CA GLN A 142 -18.26 -27.52 1.68
C GLN A 142 -19.69 -27.02 1.90
N ALA A 143 -19.99 -26.55 3.09
CA ALA A 143 -21.29 -25.97 3.41
C ALA A 143 -21.64 -24.77 2.52
N ALA A 144 -20.67 -23.90 2.24
CA ALA A 144 -20.86 -22.74 1.35
C ALA A 144 -21.18 -23.18 -0.09
N ILE A 145 -20.52 -24.21 -0.59
CA ILE A 145 -20.75 -24.79 -1.92
C ILE A 145 -22.17 -25.40 -1.97
N ASP A 146 -22.53 -26.20 -0.98
CA ASP A 146 -23.83 -26.89 -0.90
C ASP A 146 -24.99 -25.89 -0.77
N ASN A 147 -24.76 -24.72 -0.17
CA ASN A 147 -25.74 -23.64 0.00
C ASN A 147 -25.87 -22.68 -1.20
N GLY A 148 -25.28 -23.01 -2.35
CA GLY A 148 -25.60 -22.35 -3.61
C GLY A 148 -24.55 -21.38 -4.16
N ILE A 149 -23.33 -21.33 -3.60
CA ILE A 149 -22.26 -20.59 -4.25
C ILE A 149 -21.82 -21.32 -5.53
N GLY A 150 -21.83 -22.65 -5.52
CA GLY A 150 -21.53 -23.48 -6.70
C GLY A 150 -20.09 -23.35 -7.21
N TYR A 151 -19.81 -24.09 -8.24
CA TYR A 151 -18.61 -23.91 -9.06
C TYR A 151 -18.97 -23.14 -10.34
N PRO A 152 -18.01 -22.42 -10.92
CA PRO A 152 -18.20 -21.76 -12.22
C PRO A 152 -18.56 -22.75 -13.31
#